data_a1700e16464763b86014e56104cc023d
#
_entry.id   a1700e16464763b86014e56104cc023d
#
_cell.length_a   1.000
_cell.length_b   1.000
_cell.length_c   1.000
_cell.angle_alpha   90.00
_cell.angle_beta   90.00
_cell.angle_gamma   90.00
#
_symmetry.space_group_name_H-M   'P 1'
#
loop_
_entity.id
_entity.type
_entity.pdbx_description
1 polymer ?
#
loop_
_entity_poly.entity_id
_entity_poly.type
_entity_poly.pdbx_seq_one_letter_code
_entity_poly.pdbx_strand_id
1 'polypeptide(L)'
;MHLQMLLSMIATATFAASPTFAQDLTGTLKKIKETGTITLGHRESSVPFSYYDDKQQVVGYAMDLCARIVEGVKKDLKLANLETKLNPVTSATRIPLIANGTVDLECGSTTNNLERQKQVSFTITHFVTANRFVSKKSANLKTVDDLKGKTVVSTSGTTNIKQITEIGAQKGLNLNILAAKDHAEAFLMVETGRAAAFVMDDILLYSLVAGSKSPKDYVISADALSVEPYGIMLRRDDAPFKKVVDEAMIATYRSGAINPIYEKWFLKPIPPKGLNLDVPMSEAFKKVVASPTDSGDPAVY
;
A
#
# COMPACT_ATOMS: atom_id res chain seq x y z
N MET A 1 -32.96 -84.26 -12.55
CA MET A 1 -33.18 -83.11 -11.65
C MET A 1 -31.84 -82.51 -11.28
N HIS A 2 -31.44 -81.44 -11.95
CA HIS A 2 -30.17 -80.78 -11.69
C HIS A 2 -30.42 -79.49 -10.99
N LEU A 3 -29.89 -79.32 -9.79
CA LEU A 3 -29.97 -78.13 -8.97
C LEU A 3 -28.70 -77.30 -9.22
N GLN A 4 -28.83 -76.17 -9.91
CA GLN A 4 -27.75 -75.21 -10.11
C GLN A 4 -27.74 -74.26 -8.93
N MET A 5 -26.64 -74.25 -8.17
CA MET A 5 -26.30 -73.27 -7.15
C MET A 5 -25.69 -72.03 -7.81
N LEU A 6 -26.34 -70.85 -7.74
CA LEU A 6 -25.79 -69.56 -8.10
C LEU A 6 -24.98 -69.02 -6.91
N LEU A 7 -23.66 -68.87 -7.06
CA LEU A 7 -22.80 -68.15 -6.14
C LEU A 7 -22.82 -66.68 -6.52
N SER A 8 -23.41 -65.79 -5.68
CA SER A 8 -23.31 -64.33 -5.83
C SER A 8 -21.99 -63.84 -5.20
N MET A 9 -21.06 -63.38 -6.01
CA MET A 9 -19.88 -62.65 -5.56
C MET A 9 -20.24 -61.19 -5.23
N ILE A 10 -20.20 -60.85 -3.94
CA ILE A 10 -20.26 -59.45 -3.49
C ILE A 10 -18.86 -58.86 -3.56
N ALA A 11 -18.66 -57.98 -4.53
CA ALA A 11 -17.41 -57.17 -4.65
C ALA A 11 -17.48 -56.02 -3.65
N THR A 12 -16.77 -56.12 -2.55
CA THR A 12 -16.53 -55.00 -1.61
C THR A 12 -15.53 -54.03 -2.22
N ALA A 13 -15.99 -52.88 -2.71
CA ALA A 13 -15.15 -51.78 -3.13
C ALA A 13 -14.60 -51.07 -1.88
N THR A 14 -13.34 -51.32 -1.53
CA THR A 14 -12.60 -50.55 -0.51
C THR A 14 -12.22 -49.18 -1.11
N PHE A 15 -12.90 -48.11 -0.69
CA PHE A 15 -12.49 -46.73 -0.92
C PHE A 15 -11.22 -46.47 -0.10
N ALA A 16 -10.09 -46.49 -0.75
CA ALA A 16 -8.83 -45.99 -0.18
C ALA A 16 -8.94 -44.48 -0.05
N ALA A 17 -9.20 -43.98 1.15
CA ALA A 17 -9.04 -42.55 1.47
C ALA A 17 -7.55 -42.20 1.34
N SER A 18 -7.16 -41.51 0.29
CA SER A 18 -5.81 -40.93 0.16
C SER A 18 -5.58 -39.99 1.35
N PRO A 19 -4.49 -40.14 2.11
CA PRO A 19 -4.16 -39.17 3.14
C PRO A 19 -3.96 -37.81 2.49
N THR A 20 -4.83 -36.88 2.78
CA THR A 20 -4.60 -35.46 2.50
C THR A 20 -3.46 -35.04 3.42
N PHE A 21 -2.25 -34.98 2.92
CA PHE A 21 -1.14 -34.34 3.63
C PHE A 21 -1.55 -32.89 3.82
N ALA A 22 -1.91 -32.53 5.04
CA ALA A 22 -2.00 -31.13 5.44
C ALA A 22 -0.61 -30.55 5.20
N GLN A 23 -0.47 -29.65 4.24
CA GLN A 23 0.80 -28.99 3.96
C GLN A 23 1.20 -28.24 5.23
N ASP A 24 2.34 -28.59 5.83
CA ASP A 24 2.83 -27.93 7.03
C ASP A 24 2.91 -26.43 6.82
N LEU A 25 2.23 -25.67 7.66
CA LEU A 25 2.27 -24.21 7.61
C LEU A 25 3.71 -23.74 7.85
N THR A 26 4.15 -22.78 7.06
CA THR A 26 5.48 -22.16 7.18
C THR A 26 5.35 -20.62 7.26
N GLY A 27 6.45 -19.94 7.55
CA GLY A 27 6.53 -18.51 7.50
C GLY A 27 5.50 -17.78 8.37
N THR A 28 4.93 -16.73 7.83
CA THR A 28 3.97 -15.85 8.53
C THR A 28 2.65 -16.57 8.85
N LEU A 29 2.17 -17.46 7.98
CA LEU A 29 0.94 -18.25 8.27
C LEU A 29 1.12 -19.13 9.50
N LYS A 30 2.27 -19.82 9.65
CA LYS A 30 2.59 -20.61 10.84
C LYS A 30 2.60 -19.73 12.09
N LYS A 31 3.33 -18.61 12.06
CA LYS A 31 3.37 -17.64 13.16
C LYS A 31 1.96 -17.20 13.57
N ILE A 32 1.13 -16.79 12.61
CA ILE A 32 -0.24 -16.34 12.89
C ILE A 32 -1.08 -17.48 13.49
N LYS A 33 -0.96 -18.71 12.97
CA LYS A 33 -1.70 -19.86 13.50
C LYS A 33 -1.32 -20.18 14.94
N GLU A 34 -0.03 -20.08 15.28
CA GLU A 34 0.49 -20.39 16.62
C GLU A 34 0.19 -19.29 17.64
N THR A 35 0.25 -18.01 17.21
CA THR A 35 0.08 -16.87 18.11
C THR A 35 -1.35 -16.34 18.19
N GLY A 36 -2.19 -16.66 17.22
CA GLY A 36 -3.52 -16.05 17.08
C GLY A 36 -3.51 -14.56 16.75
N THR A 37 -2.35 -14.00 16.31
CA THR A 37 -2.20 -12.56 16.05
C THR A 37 -1.57 -12.27 14.71
N ILE A 38 -2.03 -11.17 14.06
CA ILE A 38 -1.42 -10.56 12.89
C ILE A 38 -1.06 -9.12 13.20
N THR A 39 0.15 -8.67 12.83
CA THR A 39 0.63 -7.31 13.10
C THR A 39 0.60 -6.47 11.83
N LEU A 40 -0.18 -5.38 11.85
CA LEU A 40 -0.28 -4.42 10.76
C LEU A 40 0.57 -3.18 11.05
N GLY A 41 1.51 -2.88 10.17
CA GLY A 41 2.22 -1.60 10.15
C GLY A 41 1.33 -0.52 9.57
N HIS A 42 1.14 0.57 10.30
CA HIS A 42 0.33 1.71 9.85
C HIS A 42 1.12 3.01 9.83
N ARG A 43 0.64 3.97 9.06
CA ARG A 43 1.21 5.31 8.97
C ARG A 43 0.43 6.28 9.86
N GLU A 44 1.07 7.40 10.21
CA GLU A 44 0.47 8.43 11.06
C GLU A 44 -0.11 9.60 10.27
N SER A 45 0.42 9.84 9.04
CA SER A 45 0.07 11.02 8.23
C SER A 45 0.01 10.79 6.72
N SER A 46 -0.31 9.55 6.26
CA SER A 46 -0.47 9.23 4.84
C SER A 46 -1.94 9.23 4.41
N VAL A 47 -2.58 10.41 4.47
CA VAL A 47 -3.99 10.60 4.07
C VAL A 47 -4.12 10.42 2.55
N PRO A 48 -5.09 9.65 2.03
CA PRO A 48 -6.16 8.93 2.73
C PRO A 48 -5.85 7.45 3.00
N PHE A 49 -4.60 6.98 2.89
CA PHE A 49 -4.25 5.55 2.92
C PHE A 49 -4.17 4.97 4.33
N SER A 50 -3.45 5.67 5.23
CA SER A 50 -3.22 5.23 6.61
C SER A 50 -2.81 6.44 7.46
N TYR A 51 -3.63 6.80 8.45
CA TYR A 51 -3.41 7.98 9.26
C TYR A 51 -4.28 7.93 10.54
N TYR A 52 -4.04 8.85 11.47
CA TYR A 52 -4.90 9.03 12.64
C TYR A 52 -6.06 9.97 12.35
N ASP A 53 -7.27 9.56 12.72
CA ASP A 53 -8.44 10.43 12.75
C ASP A 53 -8.44 11.37 13.99
N ASP A 54 -9.51 12.15 14.18
CA ASP A 54 -9.69 13.05 15.32
C ASP A 54 -9.86 12.34 16.67
N LYS A 55 -10.15 11.03 16.66
CA LYS A 55 -10.24 10.15 17.82
C LYS A 55 -8.98 9.36 18.06
N GLN A 56 -7.90 9.68 17.37
CA GLN A 56 -6.62 8.93 17.40
C GLN A 56 -6.78 7.47 16.98
N GLN A 57 -7.78 7.16 16.17
CA GLN A 57 -7.93 5.83 15.58
C GLN A 57 -7.20 5.78 14.25
N VAL A 58 -6.56 4.65 13.99
CA VAL A 58 -5.90 4.39 12.71
C VAL A 58 -6.96 4.05 11.67
N VAL A 59 -7.03 4.88 10.63
CA VAL A 59 -8.01 4.75 9.56
C VAL A 59 -7.34 4.92 8.19
N GLY A 60 -8.01 4.56 7.12
CA GLY A 60 -7.56 4.82 5.76
C GLY A 60 -7.92 3.73 4.77
N TYR A 61 -7.74 4.05 3.50
CA TYR A 61 -8.00 3.16 2.37
C TYR A 61 -7.20 1.86 2.46
N ALA A 62 -5.89 1.94 2.72
CA ALA A 62 -5.03 0.78 2.85
C ALA A 62 -5.36 -0.04 4.11
N MET A 63 -5.85 0.62 5.18
CA MET A 63 -6.33 -0.08 6.38
C MET A 63 -7.59 -0.89 6.11
N ASP A 64 -8.54 -0.36 5.33
CA ASP A 64 -9.74 -1.10 4.92
C ASP A 64 -9.39 -2.30 4.04
N LEU A 65 -8.39 -2.17 3.15
CA LEU A 65 -7.89 -3.29 2.35
C LEU A 65 -7.19 -4.34 3.21
N CYS A 66 -6.35 -3.92 4.16
CA CYS A 66 -5.72 -4.84 5.10
C CYS A 66 -6.75 -5.58 5.97
N ALA A 67 -7.86 -4.95 6.34
CA ALA A 67 -8.94 -5.63 7.03
C ALA A 67 -9.53 -6.78 6.17
N ARG A 68 -9.67 -6.59 4.85
CA ARG A 68 -10.08 -7.66 3.93
C ARG A 68 -9.05 -8.79 3.88
N ILE A 69 -7.77 -8.45 3.87
CA ILE A 69 -6.68 -9.44 3.91
C ILE A 69 -6.74 -10.23 5.23
N VAL A 70 -6.90 -9.57 6.36
CA VAL A 70 -7.01 -10.22 7.69
C VAL A 70 -8.16 -11.23 7.72
N GLU A 71 -9.32 -10.88 7.18
CA GLU A 71 -10.45 -11.82 7.07
C GLU A 71 -10.12 -12.98 6.12
N GLY A 72 -9.39 -12.75 5.04
CA GLY A 72 -8.88 -13.80 4.14
C GLY A 72 -7.95 -14.77 4.86
N VAL A 73 -6.98 -14.26 5.60
CA VAL A 73 -6.02 -15.06 6.41
C VAL A 73 -6.75 -15.86 7.50
N LYS A 74 -7.69 -15.21 8.22
CA LYS A 74 -8.51 -15.85 9.24
C LYS A 74 -9.29 -17.05 8.67
N LYS A 75 -9.89 -16.86 7.49
CA LYS A 75 -10.64 -17.91 6.79
C LYS A 75 -9.73 -19.06 6.33
N ASP A 76 -8.60 -18.74 5.72
CA ASP A 76 -7.63 -19.74 5.23
C ASP A 76 -7.11 -20.62 6.38
N LEU A 77 -6.71 -19.99 7.49
CA LEU A 77 -6.23 -20.68 8.69
C LEU A 77 -7.33 -21.32 9.53
N LYS A 78 -8.62 -21.17 9.17
CA LYS A 78 -9.78 -21.67 9.91
C LYS A 78 -9.71 -21.27 11.40
N LEU A 79 -9.41 -19.99 11.66
CA LEU A 79 -9.37 -19.42 13.00
C LEU A 79 -10.75 -18.90 13.39
N ALA A 80 -11.19 -19.18 14.60
CA ALA A 80 -12.42 -18.57 15.15
C ALA A 80 -12.21 -17.08 15.41
N ASN A 81 -11.04 -16.73 15.96
CA ASN A 81 -10.62 -15.36 16.22
C ASN A 81 -9.20 -15.13 15.70
N LEU A 82 -8.93 -13.92 15.23
CA LEU A 82 -7.60 -13.44 14.85
C LEU A 82 -7.46 -12.03 15.38
N GLU A 83 -6.56 -11.84 16.34
CA GLU A 83 -6.24 -10.53 16.90
C GLU A 83 -5.40 -9.73 15.92
N THR A 84 -5.78 -8.47 15.67
CA THR A 84 -5.01 -7.52 14.87
C THR A 84 -4.25 -6.58 15.79
N LYS A 85 -2.92 -6.60 15.74
CA LYS A 85 -2.05 -5.64 16.42
C LYS A 85 -1.62 -4.55 15.46
N LEU A 86 -1.60 -3.30 15.94
CA LEU A 86 -1.15 -2.15 15.16
C LEU A 86 0.25 -1.73 15.60
N ASN A 87 1.12 -1.46 14.63
CA ASN A 87 2.48 -0.98 14.86
C ASN A 87 2.74 0.26 13.99
N PRO A 88 2.99 1.46 14.57
CA PRO A 88 3.30 2.64 13.79
C PRO A 88 4.65 2.49 13.07
N VAL A 89 4.65 2.85 11.79
CA VAL A 89 5.85 2.83 10.95
C VAL A 89 6.02 4.14 10.18
N THR A 90 7.25 4.54 9.94
CA THR A 90 7.62 5.63 9.05
C THR A 90 7.99 5.11 7.66
N SER A 91 8.15 5.99 6.68
CA SER A 91 8.68 5.59 5.37
C SER A 91 10.07 4.97 5.44
N ALA A 92 10.88 5.37 6.43
CA ALA A 92 12.24 4.84 6.63
C ALA A 92 12.27 3.50 7.37
N THR A 93 11.31 3.24 8.28
CA THR A 93 11.34 2.05 9.14
C THR A 93 10.50 0.88 8.61
N ARG A 94 9.53 1.11 7.73
CA ARG A 94 8.59 0.08 7.25
C ARG A 94 9.26 -1.13 6.60
N ILE A 95 10.24 -0.92 5.70
CA ILE A 95 10.93 -2.03 5.01
C ILE A 95 11.72 -2.91 5.99
N PRO A 96 12.59 -2.38 6.86
CA PRO A 96 13.26 -3.18 7.89
C PRO A 96 12.31 -3.96 8.80
N LEU A 97 11.18 -3.35 9.22
CA LEU A 97 10.21 -3.99 10.12
C LEU A 97 9.42 -5.12 9.45
N ILE A 98 9.16 -5.03 8.15
CA ILE A 98 8.61 -6.13 7.34
C ILE A 98 9.65 -7.23 7.14
N ALA A 99 10.88 -6.85 6.74
CA ALA A 99 11.93 -7.82 6.45
C ALA A 99 12.31 -8.70 7.65
N ASN A 100 12.33 -8.13 8.85
CA ASN A 100 12.62 -8.86 10.09
C ASN A 100 11.41 -9.57 10.74
N GLY A 101 10.20 -9.39 10.18
CA GLY A 101 8.97 -10.04 10.66
C GLY A 101 8.35 -9.40 11.92
N THR A 102 8.78 -8.21 12.34
CA THR A 102 8.11 -7.43 13.40
C THR A 102 6.70 -7.01 12.96
N VAL A 103 6.54 -6.69 11.69
CA VAL A 103 5.29 -6.35 11.03
C VAL A 103 5.00 -7.40 9.96
N ASP A 104 3.78 -7.89 9.88
CA ASP A 104 3.36 -8.89 8.90
C ASP A 104 2.90 -8.26 7.58
N LEU A 105 2.16 -7.15 7.67
CA LEU A 105 1.68 -6.36 6.53
C LEU A 105 1.91 -4.87 6.79
N GLU A 106 2.44 -4.12 5.83
CA GLU A 106 2.46 -2.65 5.91
C GLU A 106 1.32 -2.07 5.09
N CYS A 107 0.37 -1.46 5.79
CA CYS A 107 -0.89 -0.95 5.26
C CYS A 107 -0.80 0.56 5.05
N GLY A 108 -0.10 0.98 4.00
CA GLY A 108 0.19 2.39 3.75
C GLY A 108 0.19 2.78 2.27
N SER A 109 0.97 3.80 1.98
CA SER A 109 1.20 4.37 0.65
C SER A 109 2.61 4.02 0.17
N THR A 110 2.86 2.73 -0.10
CA THR A 110 4.20 2.28 -0.43
C THR A 110 4.31 1.91 -1.90
N THR A 111 5.15 2.66 -2.62
CA THR A 111 5.51 2.35 -3.99
C THR A 111 6.16 0.98 -4.09
N ASN A 112 5.57 0.13 -4.90
CA ASN A 112 6.17 -1.11 -5.37
C ASN A 112 7.13 -0.80 -6.52
N ASN A 113 8.39 -1.19 -6.40
CA ASN A 113 9.37 -1.14 -7.48
C ASN A 113 10.36 -2.28 -7.39
N LEU A 114 11.07 -2.54 -8.49
CA LEU A 114 12.02 -3.66 -8.61
C LEU A 114 13.13 -3.64 -7.56
N GLU A 115 13.56 -2.44 -7.10
CA GLU A 115 14.59 -2.29 -6.07
C GLU A 115 14.08 -2.75 -4.70
N ARG A 116 12.87 -2.35 -4.33
CA ARG A 116 12.24 -2.76 -3.07
C ARG A 116 11.85 -4.23 -3.06
N GLN A 117 11.48 -4.79 -4.22
CA GLN A 117 11.19 -6.23 -4.36
C GLN A 117 12.40 -7.13 -4.07
N LYS A 118 13.61 -6.58 -4.07
CA LYS A 118 14.81 -7.31 -3.60
C LYS A 118 14.84 -7.49 -2.07
N GLN A 119 14.06 -6.73 -1.31
CA GLN A 119 14.06 -6.71 0.15
C GLN A 119 12.76 -7.22 0.76
N VAL A 120 11.62 -6.92 0.14
CA VAL A 120 10.26 -7.26 0.58
C VAL A 120 9.42 -7.71 -0.61
N SER A 121 8.28 -8.35 -0.34
CA SER A 121 7.24 -8.63 -1.34
C SER A 121 6.12 -7.58 -1.25
N PHE A 122 5.34 -7.49 -2.30
CA PHE A 122 4.16 -6.63 -2.39
C PHE A 122 2.94 -7.43 -2.81
N THR A 123 1.77 -6.98 -2.40
CA THR A 123 0.50 -7.44 -2.97
C THR A 123 0.35 -6.98 -4.41
N ILE A 124 -0.69 -7.48 -5.09
CA ILE A 124 -1.20 -6.79 -6.28
C ILE A 124 -1.41 -5.31 -5.96
N THR A 125 -1.16 -4.47 -6.97
CA THR A 125 -1.23 -3.01 -6.84
C THR A 125 -2.63 -2.57 -6.41
N HIS A 126 -2.69 -1.67 -5.41
CA HIS A 126 -3.96 -1.16 -4.88
C HIS A 126 -4.22 0.33 -5.17
N PHE A 127 -3.25 1.03 -5.75
CA PHE A 127 -3.38 2.41 -6.22
C PHE A 127 -2.26 2.73 -7.22
N VAL A 128 -2.50 3.70 -8.10
CA VAL A 128 -1.47 4.21 -9.02
C VAL A 128 -1.48 5.73 -8.95
N THR A 129 -0.33 6.31 -8.64
CA THR A 129 -0.11 7.75 -8.46
C THR A 129 1.14 8.20 -9.21
N ALA A 130 1.51 9.46 -9.09
CA ALA A 130 2.69 10.02 -9.74
C ALA A 130 3.48 10.89 -8.77
N ASN A 131 4.82 10.84 -8.85
CA ASN A 131 5.68 11.75 -8.10
C ASN A 131 5.63 13.15 -8.72
N ARG A 132 5.35 14.17 -7.89
CA ARG A 132 5.26 15.58 -8.26
C ARG A 132 5.90 16.44 -7.17
N PHE A 133 5.76 17.75 -7.27
CA PHE A 133 6.07 18.64 -6.15
C PHE A 133 4.93 19.64 -5.91
N VAL A 134 4.78 20.05 -4.65
CA VAL A 134 3.92 21.16 -4.24
C VAL A 134 4.79 22.34 -3.82
N SER A 135 4.34 23.55 -4.14
CA SER A 135 4.95 24.80 -3.71
C SER A 135 3.88 25.86 -3.42
N LYS A 136 4.25 26.95 -2.76
CA LYS A 136 3.38 28.14 -2.71
C LYS A 136 3.24 28.73 -4.11
N LYS A 137 2.05 29.16 -4.51
CA LYS A 137 1.81 29.83 -5.78
C LYS A 137 2.69 31.07 -5.96
N SER A 138 2.96 31.81 -4.87
CA SER A 138 3.83 32.98 -4.87
C SER A 138 5.29 32.67 -5.27
N ALA A 139 5.72 31.41 -5.13
CA ALA A 139 7.06 30.98 -5.57
C ALA A 139 7.17 30.82 -7.10
N ASN A 140 6.03 30.73 -7.81
CA ASN A 140 5.94 30.60 -9.28
C ASN A 140 6.78 29.45 -9.85
N LEU A 141 6.81 28.28 -9.16
CA LEU A 141 7.53 27.08 -9.60
C LEU A 141 6.57 26.20 -10.40
N LYS A 142 6.90 25.88 -11.64
CA LYS A 142 6.06 25.11 -12.57
C LYS A 142 6.67 23.77 -12.93
N THR A 143 7.97 23.76 -13.16
CA THR A 143 8.74 22.60 -13.61
C THR A 143 9.84 22.26 -12.62
N VAL A 144 10.43 21.07 -12.74
CA VAL A 144 11.56 20.67 -11.89
C VAL A 144 12.78 21.56 -12.09
N ASP A 145 12.94 22.17 -13.27
CA ASP A 145 14.06 23.07 -13.57
C ASP A 145 13.96 24.40 -12.79
N ASP A 146 12.74 24.84 -12.43
CA ASP A 146 12.52 26.01 -11.59
C ASP A 146 13.01 25.81 -10.14
N LEU A 147 13.29 24.57 -9.74
CA LEU A 147 13.85 24.23 -8.44
C LEU A 147 15.36 24.52 -8.32
N LYS A 148 16.04 24.91 -9.42
CA LYS A 148 17.48 25.17 -9.43
C LYS A 148 17.91 26.12 -8.31
N GLY A 149 18.91 25.70 -7.53
CA GLY A 149 19.48 26.45 -6.40
C GLY A 149 18.55 26.56 -5.18
N LYS A 150 17.41 25.89 -5.17
CA LYS A 150 16.44 26.00 -4.08
C LYS A 150 16.60 24.91 -3.02
N THR A 151 16.10 25.20 -1.82
CA THR A 151 15.88 24.20 -0.80
C THR A 151 14.56 23.48 -1.10
N VAL A 152 14.63 22.17 -1.29
CA VAL A 152 13.46 21.29 -1.44
C VAL A 152 13.42 20.28 -0.30
N VAL A 153 12.23 19.81 0.04
CA VAL A 153 12.07 18.78 1.06
C VAL A 153 11.42 17.54 0.45
N SER A 154 11.75 16.37 0.97
CA SER A 154 10.99 15.16 0.76
C SER A 154 11.04 14.29 2.02
N THR A 155 10.18 13.28 2.11
CA THR A 155 10.14 12.40 3.27
C THR A 155 11.25 11.35 3.18
N SER A 156 11.99 11.17 4.27
CA SER A 156 13.06 10.18 4.38
C SER A 156 12.56 8.76 4.10
N GLY A 157 13.33 7.95 3.37
CA GLY A 157 13.00 6.56 3.04
C GLY A 157 11.95 6.38 1.92
N THR A 158 11.63 7.46 1.19
CA THR A 158 10.73 7.41 0.02
C THR A 158 11.49 7.28 -1.30
N THR A 159 10.80 6.82 -2.35
CA THR A 159 11.28 6.89 -3.73
C THR A 159 11.46 8.33 -4.18
N ASN A 160 10.61 9.23 -3.69
CA ASN A 160 10.57 10.64 -4.06
C ASN A 160 11.88 11.38 -3.71
N ILE A 161 12.41 11.19 -2.47
CA ILE A 161 13.67 11.82 -2.08
C ILE A 161 14.85 11.30 -2.93
N LYS A 162 14.85 9.98 -3.24
CA LYS A 162 15.85 9.38 -4.11
C LYS A 162 15.78 9.97 -5.52
N GLN A 163 14.60 10.01 -6.12
CA GLN A 163 14.38 10.52 -7.47
C GLN A 163 14.74 11.99 -7.60
N ILE A 164 14.32 12.86 -6.67
CA ILE A 164 14.66 14.27 -6.77
C ILE A 164 16.16 14.52 -6.56
N THR A 165 16.84 13.67 -5.78
CA THR A 165 18.30 13.72 -5.65
C THR A 165 18.98 13.35 -6.96
N GLU A 166 18.54 12.27 -7.61
CA GLU A 166 19.06 11.81 -8.90
C GLU A 166 18.79 12.82 -10.02
N ILE A 167 17.55 13.33 -10.13
CA ILE A 167 17.18 14.37 -11.12
C ILE A 167 17.98 15.65 -10.90
N GLY A 168 18.14 16.07 -9.63
CA GLY A 168 18.92 17.25 -9.27
C GLY A 168 20.38 17.14 -9.69
N ALA A 169 20.99 15.97 -9.49
CA ALA A 169 22.36 15.70 -9.91
C ALA A 169 22.48 15.64 -11.45
N GLN A 170 21.62 14.91 -12.13
CA GLN A 170 21.63 14.73 -13.58
C GLN A 170 21.43 16.06 -14.35
N LYS A 171 20.56 16.93 -13.82
CA LYS A 171 20.25 18.23 -14.43
C LYS A 171 21.12 19.39 -13.91
N GLY A 172 22.02 19.15 -12.97
CA GLY A 172 22.85 20.18 -12.35
C GLY A 172 22.04 21.26 -11.64
N LEU A 173 20.98 20.88 -10.94
CA LEU A 173 20.05 21.82 -10.30
C LEU A 173 20.59 22.43 -9.00
N ASN A 174 21.68 21.91 -8.44
CA ASN A 174 22.27 22.38 -7.17
C ASN A 174 21.23 22.53 -6.05
N LEU A 175 20.40 21.48 -5.86
CA LEU A 175 19.35 21.46 -4.85
C LEU A 175 19.95 21.31 -3.45
N ASN A 176 19.40 22.06 -2.47
CA ASN A 176 19.57 21.74 -1.06
C ASN A 176 18.39 20.87 -0.62
N ILE A 177 18.63 19.56 -0.42
CA ILE A 177 17.56 18.59 -0.14
C ILE A 177 17.45 18.34 1.36
N LEU A 178 16.29 18.65 1.94
CA LEU A 178 15.94 18.34 3.32
C LEU A 178 15.15 17.03 3.39
N ALA A 179 15.45 16.21 4.41
CA ALA A 179 14.74 14.98 4.70
C ALA A 179 13.85 15.19 5.93
N ALA A 180 12.53 15.07 5.75
CA ALA A 180 11.56 15.11 6.83
C ALA A 180 11.24 13.69 7.34
N LYS A 181 10.81 13.57 8.60
CA LYS A 181 10.41 12.30 9.20
C LYS A 181 9.14 11.74 8.55
N ASP A 182 8.17 12.62 8.28
CA ASP A 182 6.89 12.25 7.67
C ASP A 182 6.36 13.32 6.72
N HIS A 183 5.20 13.05 6.08
CA HIS A 183 4.65 13.92 5.05
C HIS A 183 4.10 15.23 5.62
N ALA A 184 3.54 15.21 6.83
CA ALA A 184 3.01 16.41 7.46
C ALA A 184 4.14 17.38 7.84
N GLU A 185 5.25 16.88 8.40
CA GLU A 185 6.44 17.67 8.66
C GLU A 185 7.03 18.28 7.38
N ALA A 186 7.14 17.47 6.30
CA ALA A 186 7.63 17.96 5.02
C ALA A 186 6.77 19.11 4.46
N PHE A 187 5.46 18.95 4.51
CA PHE A 187 4.53 19.98 4.06
C PHE A 187 4.61 21.25 4.93
N LEU A 188 4.72 21.10 6.25
CA LEU A 188 4.93 22.23 7.17
C LEU A 188 6.18 23.04 6.84
N MET A 189 7.26 22.40 6.35
CA MET A 189 8.46 23.14 5.91
C MET A 189 8.17 24.03 4.70
N VAL A 190 7.24 23.65 3.82
CA VAL A 190 6.77 24.54 2.73
C VAL A 190 5.83 25.62 3.27
N GLU A 191 4.93 25.30 4.17
CA GLU A 191 4.02 26.28 4.80
C GLU A 191 4.79 27.39 5.51
N THR A 192 5.86 27.05 6.22
CA THR A 192 6.70 28.01 6.98
C THR A 192 7.78 28.69 6.14
N GLY A 193 7.91 28.31 4.84
CA GLY A 193 8.95 28.86 3.94
C GLY A 193 10.36 28.32 4.20
N ARG A 194 10.51 27.26 4.99
CA ARG A 194 11.78 26.57 5.24
C ARG A 194 12.26 25.79 4.00
N ALA A 195 11.32 25.33 3.17
CA ALA A 195 11.56 24.74 1.87
C ALA A 195 10.71 25.44 0.80
N ALA A 196 11.24 25.55 -0.42
CA ALA A 196 10.52 26.14 -1.55
C ALA A 196 9.48 25.16 -2.13
N ALA A 197 9.76 23.86 -2.08
CA ALA A 197 8.89 22.81 -2.58
C ALA A 197 9.01 21.52 -1.77
N PHE A 198 7.92 20.73 -1.74
CA PHE A 198 7.89 19.36 -1.22
C PHE A 198 7.63 18.39 -2.36
N VAL A 199 8.56 17.46 -2.58
CA VAL A 199 8.50 16.44 -3.63
C VAL A 199 7.92 15.17 -3.06
N MET A 200 6.75 14.73 -3.56
CA MET A 200 5.99 13.59 -3.06
C MET A 200 4.94 13.16 -4.09
N ASP A 201 4.33 12.02 -3.86
CA ASP A 201 3.24 11.49 -4.68
C ASP A 201 2.03 12.42 -4.65
N ASP A 202 1.47 12.69 -5.81
CA ASP A 202 0.44 13.72 -6.01
C ASP A 202 -0.79 13.53 -5.13
N ILE A 203 -1.27 12.30 -4.94
CA ILE A 203 -2.42 12.02 -4.09
C ILE A 203 -2.18 12.43 -2.63
N LEU A 204 -0.96 12.25 -2.12
CA LEU A 204 -0.57 12.69 -0.78
C LEU A 204 -0.45 14.22 -0.72
N LEU A 205 0.10 14.83 -1.78
CA LEU A 205 0.16 16.29 -1.91
C LEU A 205 -1.24 16.90 -1.97
N TYR A 206 -2.17 16.35 -2.76
CA TYR A 206 -3.57 16.80 -2.81
C TYR A 206 -4.22 16.77 -1.44
N SER A 207 -4.02 15.69 -0.69
CA SER A 207 -4.59 15.53 0.64
C SER A 207 -4.04 16.57 1.64
N LEU A 208 -2.73 16.83 1.62
CA LEU A 208 -2.09 17.81 2.49
C LEU A 208 -2.52 19.23 2.15
N VAL A 209 -2.55 19.59 0.87
CA VAL A 209 -3.02 20.90 0.39
C VAL A 209 -4.46 21.11 0.79
N ALA A 210 -5.34 20.16 0.50
CA ALA A 210 -6.75 20.28 0.81
C ALA A 210 -7.04 20.36 2.33
N GLY A 211 -6.20 19.70 3.15
CA GLY A 211 -6.26 19.75 4.61
C GLY A 211 -5.61 21.00 5.23
N SER A 212 -4.91 21.82 4.46
CA SER A 212 -4.22 23.04 4.93
C SER A 212 -5.19 24.17 5.27
N LYS A 213 -4.69 25.21 5.96
CA LYS A 213 -5.49 26.41 6.29
C LYS A 213 -5.85 27.25 5.06
N SER A 214 -5.02 27.21 4.02
CA SER A 214 -5.17 28.04 2.81
C SER A 214 -4.87 27.22 1.55
N PRO A 215 -5.74 26.25 1.16
CA PRO A 215 -5.48 25.39 0.01
C PRO A 215 -5.21 26.13 -1.30
N LYS A 216 -5.83 27.31 -1.46
CA LYS A 216 -5.70 28.15 -2.65
C LYS A 216 -4.29 28.74 -2.85
N ASP A 217 -3.46 28.77 -1.80
CA ASP A 217 -2.11 29.35 -1.83
C ASP A 217 -1.07 28.38 -2.39
N TYR A 218 -1.43 27.14 -2.63
CA TYR A 218 -0.53 26.10 -3.12
C TYR A 218 -0.85 25.69 -4.55
N VAL A 219 0.18 25.19 -5.22
CA VAL A 219 0.09 24.56 -6.54
C VAL A 219 0.94 23.30 -6.57
N ILE A 220 0.40 22.25 -7.17
CA ILE A 220 1.11 21.02 -7.45
C ILE A 220 1.56 21.07 -8.91
N SER A 221 2.81 20.67 -9.19
CA SER A 221 3.37 20.68 -10.55
C SER A 221 2.54 19.83 -11.51
N ALA A 222 2.41 20.29 -12.75
CA ALA A 222 1.67 19.57 -13.78
C ALA A 222 2.42 18.31 -14.25
N ASP A 223 3.76 18.39 -14.33
CA ASP A 223 4.59 17.31 -14.83
C ASP A 223 4.81 16.25 -13.75
N ALA A 224 4.60 14.99 -14.10
CA ALA A 224 4.94 13.85 -13.29
C ALA A 224 6.44 13.52 -13.45
N LEU A 225 7.12 13.26 -12.34
CA LEU A 225 8.52 12.83 -12.32
C LEU A 225 8.65 11.32 -12.48
N SER A 226 7.62 10.57 -12.08
CA SER A 226 7.53 9.10 -12.22
C SER A 226 6.09 8.62 -12.02
N VAL A 227 5.83 7.35 -12.38
CA VAL A 227 4.63 6.60 -12.01
C VAL A 227 4.93 5.74 -10.78
N GLU A 228 4.04 5.77 -9.79
CA GLU A 228 4.23 5.15 -8.49
C GLU A 228 3.07 4.17 -8.18
N PRO A 229 3.18 2.87 -8.56
CA PRO A 229 2.19 1.87 -8.16
C PRO A 229 2.35 1.51 -6.69
N TYR A 230 1.26 1.56 -5.90
CA TYR A 230 1.28 1.21 -4.49
C TYR A 230 0.88 -0.25 -4.25
N GLY A 231 1.62 -0.93 -3.39
CA GLY A 231 1.30 -2.25 -2.86
C GLY A 231 1.40 -2.30 -1.34
N ILE A 232 0.62 -3.17 -0.70
CA ILE A 232 0.79 -3.53 0.69
C ILE A 232 2.03 -4.43 0.78
N MET A 233 2.99 -4.10 1.65
CA MET A 233 4.20 -4.90 1.80
C MET A 233 3.98 -6.08 2.74
N LEU A 234 4.67 -7.17 2.43
CA LEU A 234 4.82 -8.35 3.26
C LEU A 234 6.24 -8.89 3.14
N ARG A 235 6.61 -9.83 4.02
CA ARG A 235 7.96 -10.39 4.02
C ARG A 235 8.26 -11.07 2.69
N ARG A 236 9.50 -10.87 2.19
CA ARG A 236 10.02 -11.57 1.02
C ARG A 236 10.14 -13.07 1.30
N ASP A 237 10.08 -13.86 0.24
CA ASP A 237 10.29 -15.32 0.25
C ASP A 237 9.26 -16.09 1.14
N ASP A 238 8.08 -15.51 1.36
CA ASP A 238 6.95 -16.11 2.05
C ASP A 238 5.79 -16.37 1.07
N ALA A 239 6.03 -17.24 0.11
CA ALA A 239 5.09 -17.52 -0.97
C ALA A 239 3.71 -18.03 -0.49
N PRO A 240 3.60 -18.87 0.57
CA PRO A 240 2.30 -19.28 1.09
C PRO A 240 1.49 -18.10 1.63
N PHE A 241 2.12 -17.19 2.40
CA PHE A 241 1.44 -16.00 2.93
C PHE A 241 1.07 -15.04 1.79
N LYS A 242 2.00 -14.76 0.85
CA LYS A 242 1.71 -13.92 -0.31
C LYS A 242 0.51 -14.43 -1.10
N LYS A 243 0.41 -15.75 -1.32
CA LYS A 243 -0.72 -16.35 -2.03
C LYS A 243 -2.06 -16.01 -1.35
N VAL A 244 -2.17 -16.24 -0.03
CA VAL A 244 -3.41 -15.95 0.72
C VAL A 244 -3.77 -14.47 0.68
N VAL A 245 -2.77 -13.61 0.82
CA VAL A 245 -2.93 -12.16 0.79
C VAL A 245 -3.40 -11.67 -0.60
N ASP A 246 -2.78 -12.15 -1.67
CA ASP A 246 -3.16 -11.79 -3.05
C ASP A 246 -4.55 -12.34 -3.40
N GLU A 247 -4.89 -13.57 -2.99
CA GLU A 247 -6.22 -14.14 -3.19
C GLU A 247 -7.31 -13.29 -2.51
N ALA A 248 -7.07 -12.77 -1.31
CA ALA A 248 -7.99 -11.86 -0.62
C ALA A 248 -8.17 -10.53 -1.36
N MET A 249 -7.08 -9.97 -1.89
CA MET A 249 -7.12 -8.74 -2.68
C MET A 249 -7.83 -8.96 -4.02
N ILE A 250 -7.51 -10.05 -4.74
CA ILE A 250 -8.16 -10.43 -6.01
C ILE A 250 -9.65 -10.65 -5.80
N ALA A 251 -10.05 -11.34 -4.71
CA ALA A 251 -11.46 -11.52 -4.36
C ALA A 251 -12.17 -10.18 -4.11
N THR A 252 -11.50 -9.22 -3.46
CA THR A 252 -12.01 -7.86 -3.25
C THR A 252 -12.25 -7.13 -4.58
N TYR A 253 -11.37 -7.30 -5.57
CA TYR A 253 -11.53 -6.70 -6.89
C TYR A 253 -12.64 -7.39 -7.69
N ARG A 254 -12.61 -8.72 -7.79
CA ARG A 254 -13.57 -9.50 -8.58
C ARG A 254 -15.01 -9.39 -8.08
N SER A 255 -15.21 -9.26 -6.77
CA SER A 255 -16.54 -9.06 -6.19
C SER A 255 -17.06 -7.62 -6.34
N GLY A 256 -16.25 -6.69 -6.82
CA GLY A 256 -16.56 -5.27 -6.87
C GLY A 256 -16.51 -4.56 -5.51
N ALA A 257 -16.11 -5.23 -4.44
CA ALA A 257 -16.00 -4.63 -3.10
C ALA A 257 -14.96 -3.49 -3.03
N ILE A 258 -14.04 -3.44 -3.97
CA ILE A 258 -13.10 -2.32 -4.11
C ILE A 258 -13.81 -0.98 -4.38
N ASN A 259 -14.94 -0.97 -5.11
CA ASN A 259 -15.62 0.25 -5.51
C ASN A 259 -16.15 1.05 -4.29
N PRO A 260 -16.95 0.48 -3.37
CA PRO A 260 -17.40 1.22 -2.19
C PRO A 260 -16.25 1.61 -1.26
N ILE A 261 -15.15 0.81 -1.20
CA ILE A 261 -13.95 1.18 -0.43
C ILE A 261 -13.27 2.40 -1.07
N TYR A 262 -13.09 2.39 -2.40
CA TYR A 262 -12.52 3.52 -3.13
C TYR A 262 -13.38 4.78 -2.97
N GLU A 263 -14.70 4.66 -3.20
CA GLU A 263 -15.66 5.75 -3.05
C GLU A 263 -15.59 6.40 -1.66
N LYS A 264 -15.54 5.59 -0.60
CA LYS A 264 -15.43 6.06 0.80
C LYS A 264 -14.24 7.00 1.00
N TRP A 265 -13.07 6.68 0.42
CA TRP A 265 -11.82 7.37 0.74
C TRP A 265 -11.41 8.45 -0.27
N PHE A 266 -11.94 8.41 -1.49
CA PHE A 266 -11.53 9.33 -2.55
C PHE A 266 -12.65 10.21 -3.11
N LEU A 267 -13.93 9.82 -2.92
CA LEU A 267 -15.08 10.52 -3.48
C LEU A 267 -16.09 11.00 -2.44
N LYS A 268 -15.86 10.70 -1.16
CA LYS A 268 -16.71 11.13 -0.03
C LYS A 268 -15.90 11.89 1.01
N PRO A 269 -16.56 12.68 1.88
CA PRO A 269 -15.89 13.31 3.00
C PRO A 269 -15.25 12.29 3.95
N ILE A 270 -13.96 12.46 4.24
CA ILE A 270 -13.17 11.60 5.13
C ILE A 270 -12.78 12.33 6.42
N PRO A 271 -12.58 11.59 7.55
CA PRO A 271 -12.08 12.20 8.78
C PRO A 271 -10.64 12.74 8.60
N PRO A 272 -10.18 13.62 9.51
CA PRO A 272 -10.93 14.18 10.63
C PRO A 272 -11.80 15.38 10.26
N LYS A 273 -11.53 16.05 9.14
CA LYS A 273 -12.10 17.36 8.80
C LYS A 273 -13.23 17.31 7.76
N GLY A 274 -13.70 16.11 7.39
CA GLY A 274 -14.68 15.97 6.32
C GLY A 274 -14.11 16.34 4.94
N LEU A 275 -12.80 16.15 4.75
CA LEU A 275 -12.12 16.41 3.49
C LEU A 275 -12.65 15.49 2.39
N ASN A 276 -13.16 16.07 1.30
CA ASN A 276 -13.45 15.32 0.07
C ASN A 276 -12.36 15.61 -0.96
N LEU A 277 -11.66 14.55 -1.38
CA LEU A 277 -10.59 14.67 -2.36
C LEU A 277 -11.10 14.80 -3.79
N ASP A 278 -12.30 14.25 -4.05
CA ASP A 278 -12.93 14.22 -5.38
C ASP A 278 -12.00 13.66 -6.48
N VAL A 279 -11.29 12.58 -6.14
CA VAL A 279 -10.34 11.90 -7.04
C VAL A 279 -10.96 10.62 -7.59
N PRO A 280 -11.44 10.60 -8.84
CA PRO A 280 -11.96 9.39 -9.45
C PRO A 280 -10.85 8.35 -9.69
N MET A 281 -11.25 7.07 -9.76
CA MET A 281 -10.32 5.98 -10.07
C MET A 281 -9.66 6.22 -11.43
N SER A 282 -8.31 6.27 -11.45
CA SER A 282 -7.55 6.47 -12.68
C SER A 282 -7.71 5.31 -13.65
N GLU A 283 -7.53 5.56 -14.96
CA GLU A 283 -7.58 4.50 -15.98
C GLU A 283 -6.51 3.42 -15.72
N ALA A 284 -5.33 3.82 -15.27
CA ALA A 284 -4.28 2.88 -14.87
C ALA A 284 -4.76 1.94 -13.76
N PHE A 285 -5.39 2.47 -12.70
CA PHE A 285 -5.89 1.64 -11.63
C PHE A 285 -7.12 0.80 -12.03
N LYS A 286 -8.01 1.31 -12.88
CA LYS A 286 -9.11 0.50 -13.47
C LYS A 286 -8.59 -0.72 -14.22
N LYS A 287 -7.49 -0.57 -14.97
CA LYS A 287 -6.83 -1.70 -15.66
C LYS A 287 -6.30 -2.72 -14.64
N VAL A 288 -5.69 -2.27 -13.55
CA VAL A 288 -5.21 -3.15 -12.48
C VAL A 288 -6.37 -3.90 -11.81
N VAL A 289 -7.51 -3.26 -11.56
CA VAL A 289 -8.69 -3.93 -10.99
C VAL A 289 -9.23 -5.02 -11.93
N ALA A 290 -9.21 -4.76 -13.23
CA ALA A 290 -9.64 -5.72 -14.25
C ALA A 290 -8.63 -6.87 -14.48
N SER A 291 -7.33 -6.55 -14.40
CA SER A 291 -6.21 -7.49 -14.59
C SER A 291 -5.17 -7.27 -13.50
N PRO A 292 -5.34 -7.87 -12.32
CA PRO A 292 -4.47 -7.66 -11.17
C PRO A 292 -3.01 -8.01 -11.43
N THR A 293 -2.11 -7.11 -11.03
CA THR A 293 -0.65 -7.26 -11.17
C THR A 293 0.06 -6.72 -9.94
N ASP A 294 1.19 -7.31 -9.59
CA ASP A 294 2.15 -6.86 -8.57
C ASP A 294 3.48 -6.40 -9.20
N SER A 295 3.43 -5.99 -10.48
CA SER A 295 4.63 -5.53 -11.17
C SER A 295 5.25 -4.31 -10.47
N GLY A 296 6.57 -4.38 -10.26
CA GLY A 296 7.36 -3.24 -9.81
C GLY A 296 7.89 -2.38 -10.98
N ASP A 297 7.53 -2.72 -12.22
CA ASP A 297 7.90 -1.95 -13.40
C ASP A 297 6.82 -0.90 -13.69
N PRO A 298 7.13 0.41 -13.60
CA PRO A 298 6.16 1.46 -13.85
C PRO A 298 5.61 1.48 -15.29
N ALA A 299 6.31 0.86 -16.26
CA ALA A 299 5.86 0.79 -17.66
C ALA A 299 4.62 -0.10 -17.85
N VAL A 300 4.26 -0.90 -16.85
CA VAL A 300 3.06 -1.76 -16.87
C VAL A 300 1.78 -0.95 -16.65
N TYR A 301 1.89 0.24 -16.08
CA TYR A 301 0.77 1.11 -15.66
C TYR A 301 0.58 2.32 -16.62
#